data_cc0dca19df92d45afa7537def71dabd3
#
_entry.id   cc0dca19df92d45afa7537def71dabd3
#
_cell.length_a   1.000
_cell.length_b   1.000
_cell.length_c   1.000
_cell.angle_alpha   90.00
_cell.angle_beta   90.00
_cell.angle_gamma   90.00
#
_symmetry.space_group_name_H-M   'P 1'
#
loop_
_entity.id
_entity.type
_entity.pdbx_description
1 polymer ?
#
loop_
_entity_poly.entity_id
_entity_poly.type
_entity_poly.pdbx_seq_one_letter_code
_entity_poly.pdbx_strand_id
1 'polypeptide(L)'
;GGSDRTAADLGILFHKKYDTVIDLEKDSSVVSADPKIVKDKLDAVNELSYNEARLAGMFGMKIIDPIAIKEILENGVEIPLIITNMKSPEMITKIQRKPEDRSGHPLKIVTGKKNCAILRIESEMIRDLLTSLDKDKRYSEFIVLSPFTKDGIEFSRILFLDGDYVKRNEKYILSFDPLA
;
A
#
# COMPACT_ATOMS: atom_id res chain seq x y z
N GLY A 1 -17.45 -0.19 -3.36
CA GLY A 1 -16.29 0.36 -2.70
C GLY A 1 -16.09 1.82 -3.04
N GLY A 2 -15.34 2.51 -2.23
CA GLY A 2 -15.08 3.94 -2.37
C GLY A 2 -15.32 4.71 -1.08
N SER A 3 -15.95 4.08 -0.09
CA SER A 3 -16.22 4.72 1.22
C SER A 3 -14.93 5.17 1.91
N ASP A 4 -13.88 4.36 1.85
CA ASP A 4 -12.59 4.69 2.48
C ASP A 4 -11.97 5.94 1.83
N ARG A 5 -12.07 6.09 0.49
CA ARG A 5 -11.59 7.27 -0.24
C ARG A 5 -12.43 8.50 0.09
N THR A 6 -13.75 8.37 0.06
CA THR A 6 -14.64 9.48 0.43
C THR A 6 -14.36 9.95 1.86
N ALA A 7 -14.13 9.02 2.80
CA ALA A 7 -13.74 9.38 4.16
C ALA A 7 -12.40 10.12 4.22
N ALA A 8 -11.41 9.69 3.41
CA ALA A 8 -10.12 10.37 3.32
C ALA A 8 -10.27 11.79 2.74
N ASP A 9 -11.01 11.95 1.63
CA ASP A 9 -11.26 13.26 1.01
C ASP A 9 -11.92 14.24 1.98
N LEU A 10 -12.97 13.78 2.69
CA LEU A 10 -13.63 14.57 3.72
C LEU A 10 -12.69 14.90 4.89
N GLY A 11 -11.91 13.91 5.35
CA GLY A 11 -10.91 14.11 6.39
C GLY A 11 -9.90 15.19 6.01
N ILE A 12 -9.34 15.13 4.79
CA ILE A 12 -8.39 16.12 4.26
C ILE A 12 -9.04 17.52 4.20
N LEU A 13 -10.29 17.59 3.74
CA LEU A 13 -11.01 18.85 3.66
C LEU A 13 -11.25 19.47 5.04
N PHE A 14 -11.68 18.68 6.00
CA PHE A 14 -12.03 19.16 7.35
C PHE A 14 -10.79 19.39 8.22
N HIS A 15 -9.71 18.65 8.03
CA HIS A 15 -8.48 18.78 8.80
C HIS A 15 -7.90 20.21 8.79
N LYS A 16 -8.16 20.97 7.75
CA LYS A 16 -7.73 22.39 7.65
C LYS A 16 -8.36 23.31 8.71
N LYS A 17 -9.48 22.90 9.29
CA LYS A 17 -10.26 23.73 10.23
C LYS A 17 -10.53 23.05 11.58
N TYR A 18 -10.45 21.74 11.63
CA TYR A 18 -10.86 20.95 12.76
C TYR A 18 -9.81 19.90 13.11
N ASP A 19 -9.71 19.54 14.36
CA ASP A 19 -9.01 18.33 14.79
C ASP A 19 -9.81 17.12 14.32
N THR A 20 -9.30 16.43 13.31
CA THR A 20 -10.05 15.45 12.52
C THR A 20 -9.49 14.06 12.73
N VAL A 21 -10.36 13.11 13.00
CA VAL A 21 -10.09 11.67 13.05
C VAL A 21 -11.01 10.99 12.02
N ILE A 22 -10.53 10.00 11.31
CA ILE A 22 -11.35 9.17 10.42
C ILE A 22 -11.56 7.82 11.11
N ASP A 23 -12.79 7.50 11.44
CA ASP A 23 -13.17 6.19 11.97
C ASP A 23 -13.82 5.33 10.88
N LEU A 24 -13.24 4.17 10.62
CA LEU A 24 -13.68 3.19 9.64
C LEU A 24 -14.25 1.97 10.38
N GLU A 25 -15.54 1.90 10.46
CA GLU A 25 -16.21 0.73 11.02
C GLU A 25 -16.16 -0.44 10.05
N LYS A 26 -15.59 -1.55 10.49
CA LYS A 26 -15.45 -2.80 9.74
C LYS A 26 -16.09 -3.97 10.48
N ASP A 27 -16.40 -5.03 9.78
CA ASP A 27 -16.97 -6.26 10.35
C ASP A 27 -15.91 -7.23 10.92
N SER A 28 -14.64 -6.86 10.85
CA SER A 28 -13.51 -7.64 11.33
C SER A 28 -12.35 -6.75 11.78
N SER A 29 -11.59 -7.23 12.76
CA SER A 29 -10.37 -6.58 13.24
C SER A 29 -9.22 -6.74 12.25
N VAL A 30 -8.21 -5.86 12.35
CA VAL A 30 -6.93 -6.04 11.69
C VAL A 30 -6.12 -7.07 12.47
N VAL A 31 -5.63 -8.09 11.78
CA VAL A 31 -4.90 -9.21 12.38
C VAL A 31 -3.57 -9.45 11.66
N SER A 32 -2.68 -10.18 12.30
CA SER A 32 -1.28 -10.40 11.86
C SER A 32 -1.11 -11.16 10.54
N ALA A 33 -2.16 -11.81 10.01
CA ALA A 33 -2.16 -12.43 8.70
C ALA A 33 -3.58 -12.55 8.12
N ASP A 34 -3.71 -12.92 6.83
CA ASP A 34 -5.03 -13.14 6.21
C ASP A 34 -5.73 -14.36 6.85
N PRO A 35 -6.90 -14.18 7.50
CA PRO A 35 -7.64 -15.27 8.15
C PRO A 35 -8.10 -16.38 7.20
N LYS A 36 -8.11 -16.12 5.89
CA LYS A 36 -8.43 -17.13 4.88
C LYS A 36 -7.29 -18.11 4.64
N ILE A 37 -6.06 -17.71 4.98
CA ILE A 37 -4.85 -18.50 4.78
C ILE A 37 -4.40 -19.09 6.12
N VAL A 38 -4.34 -18.27 7.15
CA VAL A 38 -3.95 -18.66 8.51
C VAL A 38 -5.19 -18.66 9.39
N LYS A 39 -5.60 -19.86 9.86
CA LYS A 39 -6.84 -20.03 10.61
C LYS A 39 -6.69 -19.89 12.12
N ASP A 40 -5.49 -20.12 12.62
CA ASP A 40 -5.21 -20.18 14.05
C ASP A 40 -4.09 -19.22 14.44
N LYS A 41 -4.11 -18.76 15.70
CA LYS A 41 -3.05 -17.93 16.30
C LYS A 41 -2.82 -16.60 15.58
N LEU A 42 -3.89 -15.92 15.21
CA LEU A 42 -3.83 -14.57 14.67
C LEU A 42 -3.82 -13.58 15.83
N ASP A 43 -2.81 -12.73 15.86
CA ASP A 43 -2.72 -11.63 16.83
C ASP A 43 -3.44 -10.39 16.30
N ALA A 44 -4.12 -9.67 17.19
CA ALA A 44 -4.68 -8.37 16.85
C ALA A 44 -3.56 -7.34 16.64
N VAL A 45 -3.69 -6.53 15.61
CA VAL A 45 -2.75 -5.46 15.31
C VAL A 45 -3.36 -4.14 15.78
N ASN A 46 -2.82 -3.57 16.85
CA ASN A 46 -3.39 -2.39 17.49
C ASN A 46 -2.89 -1.09 16.84
N GLU A 47 -1.70 -1.11 16.23
CA GLU A 47 -1.11 0.08 15.62
C GLU A 47 -0.37 -0.23 14.33
N LEU A 48 -0.58 0.64 13.32
CA LEU A 48 0.13 0.62 12.05
C LEU A 48 0.59 2.03 11.69
N SER A 49 1.71 2.14 10.99
CA SER A 49 2.01 3.34 10.23
C SER A 49 1.17 3.39 8.95
N TYR A 50 1.03 4.58 8.35
CA TYR A 50 0.39 4.73 7.04
C TYR A 50 1.03 3.82 5.99
N ASN A 51 2.37 3.71 5.97
CA ASN A 51 3.07 2.86 5.02
C ASN A 51 2.79 1.38 5.25
N GLU A 52 2.78 0.91 6.50
CA GLU A 52 2.45 -0.49 6.82
C GLU A 52 1.02 -0.83 6.38
N ALA A 53 0.04 0.02 6.69
CA ALA A 53 -1.35 -0.18 6.32
C ALA A 53 -1.55 -0.14 4.78
N ARG A 54 -0.89 0.82 4.10
CA ARG A 54 -0.90 0.92 2.64
C ARG A 54 -0.32 -0.32 1.98
N LEU A 55 0.88 -0.75 2.41
CA LEU A 55 1.53 -1.96 1.88
C LEU A 55 0.67 -3.19 2.13
N ALA A 56 0.15 -3.39 3.33
CA ALA A 56 -0.73 -4.51 3.63
C ALA A 56 -1.96 -4.53 2.71
N GLY A 57 -2.57 -3.36 2.46
CA GLY A 57 -3.68 -3.20 1.53
C GLY A 57 -3.30 -3.52 0.08
N MET A 58 -2.16 -3.02 -0.40
CA MET A 58 -1.63 -3.31 -1.75
C MET A 58 -1.41 -4.82 -1.95
N PHE A 59 -0.97 -5.53 -0.91
CA PHE A 59 -0.78 -6.98 -0.93
C PHE A 59 -2.05 -7.78 -0.59
N GLY A 60 -3.21 -7.14 -0.56
CA GLY A 60 -4.51 -7.81 -0.57
C GLY A 60 -5.22 -7.93 0.76
N MET A 61 -4.65 -7.42 1.85
CA MET A 61 -5.40 -7.32 3.11
C MET A 61 -6.45 -6.21 3.01
N LYS A 62 -7.67 -6.53 3.42
CA LYS A 62 -8.80 -5.57 3.40
C LYS A 62 -8.82 -4.68 4.65
N ILE A 63 -7.71 -3.98 4.90
CA ILE A 63 -7.60 -3.05 6.04
C ILE A 63 -8.27 -1.73 5.65
N ILE A 64 -7.73 -1.08 4.65
CA ILE A 64 -8.20 0.19 4.09
C ILE A 64 -7.81 0.23 2.62
N ASP A 65 -8.51 1.01 1.80
CA ASP A 65 -8.11 1.25 0.42
C ASP A 65 -6.72 1.96 0.39
N PRO A 66 -5.70 1.35 -0.22
CA PRO A 66 -4.36 1.94 -0.29
C PRO A 66 -4.33 3.33 -0.92
N ILE A 67 -5.27 3.64 -1.81
CA ILE A 67 -5.39 4.94 -2.45
C ILE A 67 -5.83 6.01 -1.44
N ALA A 68 -6.71 5.68 -0.50
CA ALA A 68 -7.12 6.61 0.55
C ALA A 68 -5.92 7.06 1.40
N ILE A 69 -5.02 6.13 1.75
CA ILE A 69 -3.78 6.47 2.47
C ILE A 69 -2.83 7.30 1.59
N LYS A 70 -2.72 6.94 0.29
CA LYS A 70 -1.91 7.69 -0.66
C LYS A 70 -2.35 9.16 -0.73
N GLU A 71 -3.64 9.41 -0.82
CA GLU A 71 -4.23 10.76 -0.86
C GLU A 71 -3.91 11.56 0.40
N ILE A 72 -4.02 10.97 1.59
CA ILE A 72 -3.64 11.62 2.84
C ILE A 72 -2.16 12.00 2.84
N LEU A 73 -1.28 11.11 2.41
CA LEU A 73 0.17 11.34 2.35
C LEU A 73 0.54 12.42 1.35
N GLU A 74 -0.06 12.42 0.15
CA GLU A 74 0.20 13.39 -0.91
C GLU A 74 -0.27 14.79 -0.55
N ASN A 75 -1.34 14.92 0.24
CA ASN A 75 -1.78 16.21 0.78
C ASN A 75 -0.94 16.69 1.96
N GLY A 76 0.01 15.91 2.45
CA GLY A 76 0.92 16.30 3.53
C GLY A 76 0.25 16.47 4.90
N VAL A 77 -0.96 15.93 5.08
CA VAL A 77 -1.72 16.03 6.33
C VAL A 77 -1.50 14.82 7.23
N GLU A 78 -1.66 15.01 8.53
CA GLU A 78 -1.61 13.94 9.53
C GLU A 78 -3.00 13.77 10.16
N ILE A 79 -3.77 12.83 9.66
CA ILE A 79 -5.11 12.52 10.16
C ILE A 79 -5.09 11.12 10.73
N PRO A 80 -5.25 10.94 12.06
CA PRO A 80 -5.37 9.59 12.63
C PRO A 80 -6.53 8.84 11.98
N LEU A 81 -6.26 7.60 11.56
CA LEU A 81 -7.29 6.68 11.10
C LEU A 81 -7.51 5.65 12.20
N ILE A 82 -8.76 5.35 12.46
CA ILE A 82 -9.17 4.31 13.39
C ILE A 82 -9.95 3.26 12.62
N ILE A 83 -9.63 1.99 12.84
CA ILE A 83 -10.44 0.87 12.37
C ILE A 83 -11.09 0.25 13.58
N THR A 84 -12.39 0.35 13.65
CA THR A 84 -13.21 -0.21 14.73
C THR A 84 -13.91 -1.47 14.22
N ASN A 85 -13.83 -2.56 14.99
CA ASN A 85 -14.59 -3.77 14.70
C ASN A 85 -16.02 -3.61 15.25
N MET A 86 -17.01 -3.57 14.39
CA MET A 86 -18.42 -3.44 14.79
C MET A 86 -18.93 -4.57 15.72
N LYS A 87 -18.31 -5.76 15.65
CA LYS A 87 -18.69 -6.91 16.51
C LYS A 87 -17.94 -6.94 17.83
N SER A 88 -16.81 -6.26 17.91
CA SER A 88 -15.90 -6.19 19.07
C SER A 88 -15.31 -4.79 19.14
N PRO A 89 -16.08 -3.78 19.60
CA PRO A 89 -15.65 -2.38 19.55
C PRO A 89 -14.40 -2.05 20.37
N GLU A 90 -14.03 -2.93 21.29
CA GLU A 90 -12.77 -2.85 22.05
C GLU A 90 -11.55 -3.18 21.21
N MET A 91 -11.73 -3.85 20.07
CA MET A 91 -10.65 -4.21 19.14
C MET A 91 -10.45 -3.09 18.12
N ILE A 92 -9.58 -2.17 18.45
CA ILE A 92 -9.29 -0.98 17.66
C ILE A 92 -7.90 -1.10 17.05
N THR A 93 -7.75 -0.72 15.78
CA THR A 93 -6.45 -0.51 15.13
C THR A 93 -6.29 0.98 14.81
N LYS A 94 -5.25 1.61 15.35
CA LYS A 94 -4.88 2.99 15.02
C LYS A 94 -3.88 3.00 13.87
N ILE A 95 -4.10 3.86 12.90
CA ILE A 95 -3.18 4.06 11.77
C ILE A 95 -2.76 5.53 11.78
N GLN A 96 -1.47 5.78 11.89
CA GLN A 96 -0.92 7.13 11.99
C GLN A 96 0.49 7.20 11.40
N ARG A 97 1.02 8.40 11.23
CA ARG A 97 2.33 8.58 10.58
C ARG A 97 3.46 7.92 11.36
N LYS A 98 3.43 8.07 12.69
CA LYS A 98 4.41 7.49 13.60
C LYS A 98 3.66 6.74 14.70
N PRO A 99 3.55 5.42 14.62
CA PRO A 99 2.99 4.62 15.70
C PRO A 99 3.76 4.85 17.01
N GLU A 100 3.05 4.92 18.11
CA GLU A 100 3.66 5.06 19.43
C GLU A 100 4.26 3.73 19.91
N ASP A 101 3.62 2.64 19.54
CA ASP A 101 4.01 1.30 19.94
C ASP A 101 5.26 0.83 19.20
N ARG A 102 6.34 0.77 19.94
CA ARG A 102 7.57 0.10 19.56
C ARG A 102 7.70 -1.24 20.28
N SER A 103 6.58 -1.94 20.50
CA SER A 103 6.49 -3.18 21.29
C SER A 103 7.31 -4.35 20.77
N GLY A 104 8.50 -4.13 20.29
CA GLY A 104 9.51 -5.14 20.06
C GLY A 104 9.19 -6.21 18.99
N HIS A 105 8.01 -6.22 18.40
CA HIS A 105 7.67 -7.11 17.31
C HIS A 105 7.98 -6.43 15.96
N PRO A 106 9.13 -6.72 15.33
CA PRO A 106 9.51 -6.11 14.06
C PRO A 106 8.56 -6.49 12.91
N LEU A 107 7.78 -7.54 13.07
CA LEU A 107 6.85 -8.07 12.07
C LEU A 107 5.42 -8.02 12.61
N LYS A 108 4.63 -7.07 12.12
CA LYS A 108 3.23 -6.90 12.53
C LYS A 108 2.25 -7.69 11.66
N ILE A 109 2.49 -7.73 10.36
CA ILE A 109 1.59 -8.34 9.39
C ILE A 109 2.39 -9.17 8.39
N VAL A 110 1.90 -10.37 8.09
CA VAL A 110 2.35 -11.21 6.99
C VAL A 110 1.25 -11.33 5.97
N THR A 111 1.50 -10.88 4.76
CA THR A 111 0.55 -10.95 3.65
C THR A 111 1.24 -11.27 2.34
N GLY A 112 0.49 -11.64 1.31
CA GLY A 112 1.04 -11.96 0.01
C GLY A 112 0.01 -11.80 -1.10
N LYS A 113 0.49 -11.53 -2.29
CA LYS A 113 -0.32 -11.36 -3.50
C LYS A 113 0.19 -12.28 -4.60
N LYS A 114 -0.75 -12.93 -5.28
CA LYS A 114 -0.45 -13.76 -6.47
C LYS A 114 -0.51 -12.91 -7.73
N ASN A 115 0.01 -13.46 -8.82
CA ASN A 115 -0.02 -12.84 -10.14
C ASN A 115 0.66 -11.46 -10.17
N CYS A 116 1.84 -11.37 -9.54
CA CYS A 116 2.72 -10.22 -9.64
C CYS A 116 3.75 -10.43 -10.75
N ALA A 117 4.32 -9.34 -11.26
CA ALA A 117 5.43 -9.38 -12.21
C ALA A 117 6.57 -8.48 -11.72
N ILE A 118 7.80 -8.88 -11.99
CA ILE A 118 8.98 -8.07 -11.70
C ILE A 118 9.64 -7.70 -13.03
N LEU A 119 9.77 -6.41 -13.26
CA LEU A 119 10.58 -5.86 -14.34
C LEU A 119 11.97 -5.52 -13.80
N ARG A 120 13.00 -5.92 -14.51
CA ARG A 120 14.36 -5.40 -14.36
C ARG A 120 14.59 -4.37 -15.48
N ILE A 121 15.07 -3.20 -15.13
CA ILE A 121 15.33 -2.11 -16.07
C ILE A 121 16.62 -1.40 -15.68
N GLU A 122 17.39 -0.89 -16.63
CA GLU A 122 18.52 -0.03 -16.32
C GLU A 122 18.05 1.22 -15.55
N SER A 123 18.80 1.58 -14.48
CA SER A 123 18.37 2.64 -13.56
C SER A 123 18.21 3.99 -14.25
N GLU A 124 18.94 4.25 -15.33
CA GLU A 124 18.82 5.48 -16.11
C GLU A 124 17.46 5.59 -16.83
N MET A 125 16.89 4.46 -17.25
CA MET A 125 15.63 4.41 -18.00
C MET A 125 14.39 4.44 -17.11
N ILE A 126 14.55 4.20 -15.80
CA ILE A 126 13.41 4.06 -14.89
C ILE A 126 12.53 5.30 -14.84
N ARG A 127 13.12 6.49 -14.90
CA ARG A 127 12.39 7.77 -14.82
C ARG A 127 11.36 7.91 -15.93
N ASP A 128 11.74 7.59 -17.16
CA ASP A 128 10.87 7.72 -18.32
C ASP A 128 9.72 6.74 -18.26
N LEU A 129 10.00 5.50 -17.86
CA LEU A 129 8.97 4.50 -17.64
C LEU A 129 7.99 4.94 -16.54
N LEU A 130 8.47 5.35 -15.36
CA LEU A 130 7.61 5.78 -14.26
C LEU A 130 6.76 7.00 -14.63
N THR A 131 7.34 7.98 -15.33
CA THR A 131 6.61 9.16 -15.81
C THR A 131 5.50 8.77 -16.78
N SER A 132 5.76 7.77 -17.62
CA SER A 132 4.77 7.26 -18.56
C SER A 132 3.66 6.47 -17.88
N LEU A 133 4.01 5.62 -16.92
CA LEU A 133 3.03 4.87 -16.12
C LEU A 133 2.12 5.79 -15.30
N ASP A 134 2.64 6.90 -14.78
CA ASP A 134 1.88 7.89 -14.00
C ASP A 134 0.83 8.62 -14.86
N LYS A 135 1.09 8.77 -16.16
CA LYS A 135 0.15 9.39 -17.11
C LYS A 135 -0.98 8.43 -17.54
N ASP A 136 -0.74 7.14 -17.45
CA ASP A 136 -1.76 6.13 -17.77
C ASP A 136 -2.67 5.92 -16.57
N LYS A 137 -3.89 6.44 -16.62
CA LYS A 137 -4.92 6.27 -15.59
C LYS A 137 -5.33 4.81 -15.34
N ARG A 138 -4.83 3.87 -16.13
CA ARG A 138 -5.09 2.44 -16.03
C ARG A 138 -3.92 1.65 -15.46
N TYR A 139 -2.86 2.33 -15.01
CA TYR A 139 -1.70 1.61 -14.49
C TYR A 139 -2.05 0.81 -13.23
N SER A 140 -1.37 -0.31 -13.06
CA SER A 140 -1.40 -1.09 -11.83
C SER A 140 -0.50 -0.45 -10.78
N GLU A 141 -0.82 -0.64 -9.50
CA GLU A 141 0.10 -0.28 -8.44
C GLU A 141 1.42 -1.03 -8.57
N PHE A 142 2.51 -0.32 -8.36
CA PHE A 142 3.86 -0.88 -8.42
C PHE A 142 4.71 -0.40 -7.25
N ILE A 143 5.78 -1.14 -6.99
CA ILE A 143 6.78 -0.81 -5.97
C ILE A 143 8.16 -0.84 -6.63
N VAL A 144 8.90 0.25 -6.50
CA VAL A 144 10.31 0.28 -6.91
C VAL A 144 11.14 -0.35 -5.79
N LEU A 145 11.86 -1.40 -6.11
CA LEU A 145 12.76 -2.10 -5.20
C LEU A 145 14.17 -1.48 -5.29
N SER A 146 14.98 -1.75 -4.28
CA SER A 146 16.36 -1.27 -4.24
C SER A 146 17.13 -1.64 -5.50
N PRO A 147 17.92 -0.72 -6.06
CA PRO A 147 18.76 -0.99 -7.21
C PRO A 147 19.89 -1.98 -6.87
N PHE A 148 20.47 -2.57 -7.89
CA PHE A 148 21.64 -3.44 -7.77
C PHE A 148 22.53 -3.29 -8.98
N THR A 149 23.84 -3.54 -8.81
CA THR A 149 24.81 -3.47 -9.89
C THR A 149 25.16 -4.87 -10.39
N LYS A 150 25.18 -5.03 -11.72
CA LYS A 150 25.64 -6.24 -12.39
C LYS A 150 26.48 -5.84 -13.62
N ASP A 151 27.67 -6.42 -13.76
CA ASP A 151 28.61 -6.16 -14.88
C ASP A 151 28.90 -4.65 -15.10
N GLY A 152 28.95 -3.87 -14.01
CA GLY A 152 29.20 -2.43 -14.04
C GLY A 152 27.97 -1.56 -14.38
N ILE A 153 26.83 -2.17 -14.68
CA ILE A 153 25.56 -1.48 -14.98
C ILE A 153 24.64 -1.53 -13.75
N GLU A 154 24.05 -0.40 -13.40
CA GLU A 154 23.05 -0.32 -12.33
C GLU A 154 21.66 -0.62 -12.88
N PHE A 155 21.00 -1.57 -12.26
CA PHE A 155 19.63 -1.98 -12.56
C PHE A 155 18.69 -1.66 -11.40
N SER A 156 17.51 -1.19 -11.75
CA SER A 156 16.35 -1.10 -10.83
C SER A 156 15.39 -2.25 -11.09
N ARG A 157 14.60 -2.58 -10.07
CA ARG A 157 13.53 -3.58 -10.17
C ARG A 157 12.21 -2.93 -9.80
N ILE A 158 11.19 -3.18 -10.61
CA ILE A 158 9.84 -2.70 -10.38
C ILE A 158 8.95 -3.92 -10.18
N LEU A 159 8.32 -4.02 -9.02
CA LEU A 159 7.31 -5.02 -8.71
C LEU A 159 5.94 -4.47 -9.08
N PHE A 160 5.34 -5.01 -10.13
CA PHE A 160 3.94 -4.76 -10.49
C PHE A 160 3.05 -5.74 -9.74
N LEU A 161 2.00 -5.20 -9.11
CA LEU A 161 1.04 -5.98 -8.33
C LEU A 161 -0.11 -6.56 -9.18
N ASP A 162 -0.12 -6.28 -10.49
CA ASP A 162 -1.01 -6.87 -11.49
C ASP A 162 -0.18 -7.39 -12.68
N GLY A 163 0.11 -8.69 -12.67
CA GLY A 163 0.86 -9.34 -13.75
C GLY A 163 0.09 -9.37 -15.07
N ASP A 164 -1.24 -9.35 -15.04
CA ASP A 164 -2.04 -9.32 -16.27
C ASP A 164 -1.96 -7.94 -16.94
N TYR A 165 -1.83 -6.86 -16.16
CA TYR A 165 -1.53 -5.55 -16.70
C TYR A 165 -0.20 -5.58 -17.47
N VAL A 166 0.84 -6.14 -16.86
CA VAL A 166 2.17 -6.24 -17.49
C VAL A 166 2.11 -7.05 -18.78
N LYS A 167 1.45 -8.20 -18.78
CA LYS A 167 1.27 -9.02 -20.00
C LYS A 167 0.55 -8.27 -21.12
N ARG A 168 -0.52 -7.53 -20.81
CA ARG A 168 -1.24 -6.73 -21.80
C ARG A 168 -0.43 -5.58 -22.38
N ASN A 169 0.51 -5.05 -21.62
CA ASN A 169 1.32 -3.88 -21.98
C ASN A 169 2.80 -4.22 -22.18
N GLU A 170 3.15 -5.49 -22.30
CA GLU A 170 4.54 -5.99 -22.34
C GLU A 170 5.38 -5.25 -23.37
N LYS A 171 4.95 -5.18 -24.62
CA LYS A 171 5.66 -4.50 -25.70
C LYS A 171 5.91 -3.02 -25.40
N TYR A 172 4.96 -2.36 -24.78
CA TYR A 172 5.06 -0.97 -24.40
C TYR A 172 6.07 -0.78 -23.26
N ILE A 173 5.98 -1.60 -22.22
CA ILE A 173 6.88 -1.55 -21.06
C ILE A 173 8.32 -1.85 -21.49
N LEU A 174 8.55 -2.90 -22.29
CA LEU A 174 9.86 -3.27 -22.79
C LEU A 174 10.44 -2.28 -23.81
N SER A 175 9.65 -1.38 -24.37
CA SER A 175 10.17 -0.34 -25.28
C SER A 175 11.01 0.73 -24.56
N PHE A 176 10.93 0.82 -23.22
CA PHE A 176 11.76 1.74 -22.43
C PHE A 176 13.16 1.20 -22.15
N ASP A 177 13.34 -0.10 -22.20
CA ASP A 177 14.64 -0.75 -22.08
C ASP A 177 14.63 -2.03 -22.95
N PRO A 178 15.25 -1.98 -24.14
CA PRO A 178 15.31 -3.13 -25.05
C PRO A 178 16.08 -4.33 -24.51
N LEU A 179 16.84 -4.14 -23.41
CA LEU A 179 17.61 -5.18 -22.74
C LEU A 179 16.89 -5.75 -21.49
N ALA A 180 15.68 -5.25 -21.19
CA ALA A 180 14.89 -5.66 -20.04
C ALA A 180 14.29 -7.06 -20.18
#